data_040cb7a37265749a1774c8ee836a7eaf
#
_entry.id   040cb7a37265749a1774c8ee836a7eaf
#
_cell.length_a   1.000
_cell.length_b   1.000
_cell.length_c   1.000
_cell.angle_alpha   90.00
_cell.angle_beta   90.00
_cell.angle_gamma   90.00
#
_symmetry.space_group_name_H-M   'P 1'
#
loop_
_entity.id
_entity.type
_entity.pdbx_description
1 polymer ?
#
loop_
_entity_poly.entity_id
_entity_poly.type
_entity_poly.pdbx_seq_one_letter_code
_entity_poly.pdbx_strand_id
1 'polypeptide(L)'
;MKGKIVVTLFALPFFAVGVWMLWSVSSSFHDAWRMQDWVPVDAKLVRGGYETHSGDDSDTYEAYAEYSYTFEGQRFVGERVSLSDGGDNIGDYQMDMGRRLQRTVASGGDIVIYVDPDEPQASIIDRNLRWGLIGFKSIFLFVFGGVGLGLLIFVWRAAPEKDPDRPEYKESPWLMNDAWQSSSIRSSSKTAMWSAWAFAAFWNLISAALPFLVYSEVVQKENYVALVGLLFPLVGVGLLVWAIRRTLEWRRFGAAPVILDPFPGSIGGHVGGTIDLNIPFDSANRFQLTLNNLHSYVSGSGKDRSRGEEAKWQDATVAHAEQGARGTRLAFRFDVPEGLEPSDADPGDSYHVWRLNLRAELTGADIDRDYDIPVYATAAKSRQLSDRAVQKARAEQSVIDNESVGEVIKLRQYAGGKQMLYPMGRHVGPALGALIVGAIFAAIGWYMIVAEGQSIFGSVFAAVGTLIGMFGLYLMLNSLEVSKEAGNIKAVRRLLGLPISRKQMHQNNFERFEKNSTLKTQSGGKHIIHYSISALDRQGNKIVVGEGFKGENEAKAAIRVIARELGLRESPE
;
A
#
# COMPACT_ATOMS: atom_id res chain seq x y z
N MET A 1 -18.13 24.46 1.86
CA MET A 1 -18.18 24.74 3.32
C MET A 1 -18.72 23.55 4.14
N LYS A 2 -19.83 22.91 3.75
CA LYS A 2 -20.42 21.77 4.52
C LYS A 2 -19.44 20.60 4.70
N GLY A 3 -18.69 20.22 3.66
CA GLY A 3 -17.70 19.13 3.75
C GLY A 3 -16.55 19.40 4.73
N LYS A 4 -16.05 20.64 4.77
CA LYS A 4 -14.99 21.03 5.74
C LYS A 4 -15.47 20.91 7.19
N ILE A 5 -16.73 21.28 7.47
CA ILE A 5 -17.33 21.16 8.81
C ILE A 5 -17.45 19.69 9.22
N VAL A 6 -17.93 18.83 8.34
CA VAL A 6 -18.09 17.40 8.61
C VAL A 6 -16.74 16.74 8.93
N VAL A 7 -15.72 16.98 8.12
CA VAL A 7 -14.38 16.42 8.37
C VAL A 7 -13.75 17.00 9.63
N THR A 8 -13.95 18.29 9.92
CA THR A 8 -13.50 18.90 11.17
C THR A 8 -14.15 18.24 12.37
N LEU A 9 -15.48 18.07 12.36
CA LEU A 9 -16.22 17.40 13.44
C LEU A 9 -15.77 15.94 13.63
N PHE A 10 -15.46 15.25 12.54
CA PHE A 10 -14.92 13.89 12.59
C PHE A 10 -13.48 13.84 13.17
N ALA A 11 -12.64 14.83 12.85
CA ALA A 11 -11.26 14.89 13.32
C ALA A 11 -11.12 15.29 14.81
N LEU A 12 -12.07 16.07 15.33
CA LEU A 12 -12.03 16.60 16.70
C LEU A 12 -11.92 15.54 17.79
N PRO A 13 -12.68 14.41 17.82
CA PRO A 13 -12.51 13.36 18.81
C PRO A 13 -11.11 12.76 18.83
N PHE A 14 -10.54 12.48 17.65
CA PHE A 14 -9.18 11.96 17.53
C PHE A 14 -8.15 12.94 18.07
N PHE A 15 -8.27 14.20 17.70
CA PHE A 15 -7.40 15.27 18.19
C PHE A 15 -7.51 15.45 19.70
N ALA A 16 -8.73 15.41 20.26
CA ALA A 16 -8.98 15.53 21.69
C ALA A 16 -8.34 14.39 22.50
N VAL A 17 -8.47 13.14 22.01
CA VAL A 17 -7.75 11.99 22.61
C VAL A 17 -6.25 12.20 22.57
N GLY A 18 -5.70 12.68 21.46
CA GLY A 18 -4.28 12.99 21.34
C GLY A 18 -3.82 14.03 22.35
N VAL A 19 -4.56 15.13 22.50
CA VAL A 19 -4.25 16.19 23.48
C VAL A 19 -4.34 15.67 24.92
N TRP A 20 -5.34 14.86 25.22
CA TRP A 20 -5.49 14.24 26.55
C TRP A 20 -4.32 13.30 26.87
N MET A 21 -3.89 12.47 25.91
CA MET A 21 -2.75 11.59 26.09
C MET A 21 -1.44 12.37 26.24
N LEU A 22 -1.26 13.46 25.47
CA LEU A 22 -0.12 14.36 25.61
C LEU A 22 -0.06 14.96 27.03
N TRP A 23 -1.21 15.45 27.52
CA TRP A 23 -1.29 15.98 28.87
C TRP A 23 -0.99 14.90 29.92
N SER A 24 -1.55 13.69 29.77
CA SER A 24 -1.35 12.59 30.71
C SER A 24 0.11 12.09 30.76
N VAL A 25 0.78 12.03 29.61
CA VAL A 25 2.22 11.69 29.55
C VAL A 25 3.06 12.82 30.17
N SER A 26 2.77 14.07 29.79
CA SER A 26 3.51 15.23 30.29
C SER A 26 3.36 15.41 31.80
N SER A 27 2.15 15.20 32.34
CA SER A 27 1.92 15.25 33.80
C SER A 27 2.69 14.16 34.54
N SER A 28 2.75 12.93 33.99
CA SER A 28 3.54 11.85 34.59
C SER A 28 5.03 12.19 34.69
N PHE A 29 5.59 12.81 33.64
CA PHE A 29 6.99 13.28 33.68
C PHE A 29 7.19 14.47 34.63
N HIS A 30 6.27 15.40 34.64
CA HIS A 30 6.32 16.56 35.53
C HIS A 30 6.25 16.12 37.01
N ASP A 31 5.32 15.22 37.35
CA ASP A 31 5.18 14.68 38.70
C ASP A 31 6.43 13.90 39.11
N ALA A 32 6.94 13.03 38.22
CA ALA A 32 8.16 12.29 38.50
C ALA A 32 9.37 13.24 38.75
N TRP A 33 9.45 14.34 37.98
CA TRP A 33 10.50 15.34 38.17
C TRP A 33 10.31 16.10 39.48
N ARG A 34 9.11 16.56 39.83
CA ARG A 34 8.81 17.25 41.09
C ARG A 34 9.08 16.38 42.30
N MET A 35 8.80 15.08 42.22
CA MET A 35 8.98 14.15 43.33
C MET A 35 10.43 13.66 43.52
N GLN A 36 11.40 14.12 42.70
CA GLN A 36 12.80 13.73 42.88
C GLN A 36 13.36 14.22 44.23
N ASP A 37 12.91 15.39 44.67
CA ASP A 37 13.37 16.04 45.92
C ASP A 37 12.55 15.58 47.14
N TRP A 38 11.54 14.72 46.96
CA TRP A 38 10.76 14.19 48.07
C TRP A 38 11.58 13.26 48.95
N VAL A 39 11.44 13.41 50.27
CA VAL A 39 12.22 12.69 51.25
C VAL A 39 11.59 11.35 51.63
N PRO A 40 12.41 10.28 51.83
CA PRO A 40 11.90 9.00 52.30
C PRO A 40 11.51 9.09 53.79
N VAL A 41 10.34 8.57 54.13
CA VAL A 41 9.76 8.56 55.48
C VAL A 41 9.21 7.18 55.79
N ASP A 42 9.46 6.66 56.98
CA ASP A 42 8.86 5.42 57.44
C ASP A 42 7.39 5.64 57.75
N ALA A 43 6.55 4.76 57.23
CA ALA A 43 5.11 4.81 57.36
C ALA A 43 4.52 3.46 57.79
N LYS A 44 3.32 3.51 58.35
CA LYS A 44 2.57 2.34 58.73
C LYS A 44 1.41 2.15 57.76
N LEU A 45 1.46 1.09 57.00
CA LEU A 45 0.40 0.69 56.05
C LEU A 45 -0.77 0.09 56.85
N VAL A 46 -1.93 0.72 56.75
CA VAL A 46 -3.15 0.33 57.46
C VAL A 46 -3.97 -0.64 56.59
N ARG A 47 -4.11 -0.31 55.34
CA ARG A 47 -4.83 -1.13 54.31
C ARG A 47 -4.02 -1.11 53.02
N GLY A 48 -4.07 -2.22 52.29
CA GLY A 48 -3.39 -2.27 51.00
C GLY A 48 -3.71 -3.55 50.24
N GLY A 49 -3.81 -3.44 48.96
CA GLY A 49 -4.18 -4.54 48.09
C GLY A 49 -4.40 -4.08 46.67
N TYR A 50 -5.15 -4.86 45.91
CA TYR A 50 -5.65 -4.45 44.61
C TYR A 50 -7.12 -4.80 44.47
N GLU A 51 -7.85 -3.99 43.72
CA GLU A 51 -9.23 -4.23 43.30
C GLU A 51 -9.24 -4.68 41.84
N THR A 52 -10.21 -5.53 41.50
CA THR A 52 -10.42 -5.99 40.12
C THR A 52 -11.71 -5.38 39.62
N HIS A 53 -11.63 -4.65 38.55
CA HIS A 53 -12.77 -4.07 37.83
C HIS A 53 -13.02 -4.91 36.57
N SER A 54 -14.07 -5.74 36.59
CA SER A 54 -14.43 -6.61 35.48
C SER A 54 -15.11 -5.79 34.39
N GLY A 55 -14.53 -5.83 33.18
CA GLY A 55 -15.10 -5.28 31.94
C GLY A 55 -15.60 -6.37 31.02
N ASP A 56 -16.38 -6.01 30.01
CA ASP A 56 -16.96 -6.98 29.06
C ASP A 56 -15.88 -7.75 28.27
N ASP A 57 -14.73 -7.11 27.98
CA ASP A 57 -13.65 -7.70 27.17
C ASP A 57 -12.39 -8.06 27.99
N SER A 58 -12.14 -7.40 29.13
CA SER A 58 -10.97 -7.64 29.98
C SER A 58 -11.10 -7.00 31.34
N ASP A 59 -10.48 -7.64 32.36
CA ASP A 59 -10.38 -7.08 33.70
C ASP A 59 -9.28 -6.02 33.75
N THR A 60 -9.52 -4.97 34.57
CA THR A 60 -8.48 -4.01 34.98
C THR A 60 -8.23 -4.13 36.47
N TYR A 61 -7.00 -3.81 36.87
CA TYR A 61 -6.58 -3.93 38.26
C TYR A 61 -6.13 -2.57 38.77
N GLU A 62 -6.44 -2.26 40.03
CA GLU A 62 -6.07 -1.01 40.70
C GLU A 62 -5.48 -1.30 42.07
N ALA A 63 -4.20 -0.99 42.24
CA ALA A 63 -3.54 -1.08 43.55
C ALA A 63 -3.97 0.08 44.41
N TYR A 64 -4.39 -0.23 45.63
CA TYR A 64 -4.80 0.76 46.64
C TYR A 64 -4.00 0.61 47.94
N ALA A 65 -3.85 1.70 48.67
CA ALA A 65 -3.19 1.75 49.97
C ALA A 65 -3.81 2.84 50.85
N GLU A 66 -3.78 2.61 52.16
CA GLU A 66 -3.99 3.63 53.18
C GLU A 66 -2.86 3.49 54.18
N TYR A 67 -2.07 4.55 54.39
CA TYR A 67 -0.91 4.53 55.28
C TYR A 67 -0.81 5.80 56.13
N SER A 68 -0.29 5.66 57.35
CA SER A 68 -0.10 6.77 58.26
C SER A 68 1.42 6.97 58.52
N TYR A 69 1.86 8.20 58.60
CA TYR A 69 3.24 8.57 58.83
C TYR A 69 3.33 9.80 59.71
N THR A 70 4.52 10.04 60.27
CA THR A 70 4.81 11.22 61.10
C THR A 70 5.92 12.00 60.43
N PHE A 71 5.68 13.26 60.11
CA PHE A 71 6.66 14.16 59.57
C PHE A 71 6.73 15.45 60.40
N GLU A 72 7.92 15.83 60.85
CA GLU A 72 8.15 16.98 61.76
C GLU A 72 7.25 17.00 63.00
N GLY A 73 6.95 15.82 63.54
CA GLY A 73 6.15 15.68 64.75
C GLY A 73 4.63 15.73 64.54
N GLN A 74 4.16 15.90 63.34
CA GLN A 74 2.73 15.85 62.98
C GLN A 74 2.43 14.55 62.26
N ARG A 75 1.22 14.00 62.53
CA ARG A 75 0.72 12.75 61.91
C ARG A 75 -0.15 13.05 60.69
N PHE A 76 0.14 12.35 59.59
CA PHE A 76 -0.54 12.45 58.31
C PHE A 76 -1.06 11.06 57.86
N VAL A 77 -2.02 11.06 56.94
CA VAL A 77 -2.51 9.87 56.27
C VAL A 77 -2.40 10.09 54.74
N GLY A 78 -1.93 9.07 54.04
CA GLY A 78 -1.81 9.09 52.61
C GLY A 78 -2.45 7.86 51.95
N GLU A 79 -2.84 8.00 50.69
CA GLU A 79 -3.48 6.95 49.91
C GLU A 79 -2.82 6.72 48.56
N ARG A 80 -1.98 7.64 48.10
CA ARG A 80 -1.39 7.60 46.73
C ARG A 80 -0.35 6.50 46.63
N VAL A 81 -0.62 5.53 45.70
CA VAL A 81 0.27 4.39 45.48
C VAL A 81 1.31 4.70 44.40
N SER A 82 0.91 5.29 43.28
CA SER A 82 1.78 5.52 42.11
C SER A 82 1.53 6.86 41.44
N LEU A 83 2.39 7.20 40.43
CA LEU A 83 2.24 8.43 39.65
C LEU A 83 0.98 8.47 38.79
N SER A 84 0.43 7.32 38.43
CA SER A 84 -0.78 7.23 37.62
C SER A 84 -1.94 6.77 38.49
N ASP A 85 -2.99 7.57 38.52
CA ASP A 85 -4.24 7.20 39.20
C ASP A 85 -5.07 6.28 38.32
N GLY A 86 -5.88 5.41 38.97
CA GLY A 86 -6.83 4.49 38.34
C GLY A 86 -6.25 3.14 37.97
N GLY A 87 -7.19 2.22 37.69
CA GLY A 87 -6.89 0.84 37.30
C GLY A 87 -6.49 0.71 35.84
N ASP A 88 -5.60 -0.22 35.57
CA ASP A 88 -5.21 -0.61 34.20
C ASP A 88 -4.81 -2.08 34.13
N ASN A 89 -4.64 -2.60 32.91
CA ASN A 89 -4.14 -3.95 32.63
C ASN A 89 -2.84 -3.93 31.82
N ILE A 90 -2.08 -2.84 31.89
CA ILE A 90 -0.82 -2.68 31.16
C ILE A 90 0.34 -3.29 31.98
N GLY A 91 0.69 -4.53 31.64
CA GLY A 91 1.64 -5.34 32.41
C GLY A 91 1.07 -5.76 33.78
N ASP A 92 1.94 -6.32 34.64
CA ASP A 92 1.54 -6.90 35.92
C ASP A 92 1.68 -5.94 37.10
N TYR A 93 2.02 -4.66 36.86
CA TYR A 93 2.36 -3.68 37.90
C TYR A 93 1.29 -3.55 38.99
N GLN A 94 0.04 -3.40 38.59
CA GLN A 94 -1.07 -3.17 39.54
C GLN A 94 -1.27 -4.38 40.46
N MET A 95 -1.26 -5.59 39.91
CA MET A 95 -1.39 -6.83 40.69
C MET A 95 -0.18 -7.07 41.58
N ASP A 96 1.05 -6.86 41.07
CA ASP A 96 2.27 -7.10 41.83
C ASP A 96 2.43 -6.09 42.96
N MET A 97 2.11 -4.83 42.72
CA MET A 97 2.08 -3.78 43.74
C MET A 97 1.02 -4.12 44.79
N GLY A 98 -0.19 -4.46 44.37
CA GLY A 98 -1.25 -4.83 45.29
C GLY A 98 -0.90 -6.04 46.15
N ARG A 99 -0.33 -7.12 45.57
CA ARG A 99 0.16 -8.28 46.32
C ARG A 99 1.31 -7.92 47.28
N ARG A 100 2.19 -7.02 46.90
CA ARG A 100 3.25 -6.49 47.78
C ARG A 100 2.63 -5.78 48.96
N LEU A 101 1.68 -4.87 48.73
CA LEU A 101 0.98 -4.13 49.79
C LEU A 101 0.22 -5.07 50.75
N GLN A 102 -0.52 -6.07 50.23
CA GLN A 102 -1.18 -7.08 51.05
C GLN A 102 -0.20 -7.84 51.96
N ARG A 103 0.94 -8.27 51.42
CA ARG A 103 1.96 -8.95 52.22
C ARG A 103 2.59 -8.02 53.29
N THR A 104 2.79 -6.75 52.95
CA THR A 104 3.28 -5.74 53.89
C THR A 104 2.33 -5.51 55.05
N VAL A 105 1.01 -5.40 54.79
CA VAL A 105 -0.01 -5.34 55.86
C VAL A 105 0.07 -6.56 56.77
N ALA A 106 0.14 -7.76 56.17
CA ALA A 106 0.21 -9.02 56.93
C ALA A 106 1.46 -9.18 57.77
N SER A 107 2.58 -8.55 57.37
CA SER A 107 3.86 -8.59 58.09
C SER A 107 4.08 -7.47 59.11
N GLY A 108 3.06 -6.67 59.38
CA GLY A 108 3.14 -5.61 60.38
C GLY A 108 3.03 -4.19 59.83
N GLY A 109 2.97 -4.03 58.52
CA GLY A 109 2.65 -2.78 57.83
C GLY A 109 3.76 -1.75 57.70
N ASP A 110 5.01 -2.11 57.93
CA ASP A 110 6.13 -1.17 57.82
C ASP A 110 6.49 -0.97 56.30
N ILE A 111 6.48 0.29 55.85
CA ILE A 111 6.76 0.67 54.48
C ILE A 111 7.45 2.02 54.44
N VAL A 112 8.34 2.22 53.45
CA VAL A 112 8.94 3.53 53.15
C VAL A 112 8.10 4.19 52.07
N ILE A 113 7.77 5.45 52.31
CA ILE A 113 7.03 6.34 51.39
C ILE A 113 7.90 7.57 51.10
N TYR A 114 7.48 8.35 50.11
CA TYR A 114 8.13 9.63 49.78
C TYR A 114 7.15 10.77 50.11
N VAL A 115 7.62 11.78 50.84
CA VAL A 115 6.85 12.92 51.33
C VAL A 115 7.41 14.21 50.76
N ASP A 116 6.56 15.12 50.32
CA ASP A 116 6.93 16.47 49.92
C ASP A 116 7.36 17.26 51.18
N PRO A 117 8.62 17.73 51.27
CA PRO A 117 9.07 18.47 52.45
C PRO A 117 8.40 19.85 52.59
N ASP A 118 7.94 20.44 51.49
CA ASP A 118 7.25 21.75 51.51
C ASP A 118 5.73 21.60 51.74
N GLU A 119 5.17 20.44 51.40
CA GLU A 119 3.75 20.10 51.56
C GLU A 119 3.60 18.70 52.17
N PRO A 120 3.80 18.53 53.49
CA PRO A 120 3.84 17.19 54.12
C PRO A 120 2.58 16.34 54.01
N GLN A 121 1.47 16.88 53.57
CA GLN A 121 0.25 16.13 53.29
C GLN A 121 0.35 15.34 51.97
N ALA A 122 1.21 15.76 51.04
CA ALA A 122 1.46 15.08 49.78
C ALA A 122 2.50 13.98 49.97
N SER A 123 2.11 12.74 49.71
CA SER A 123 2.96 11.58 49.85
C SER A 123 2.64 10.52 48.81
N ILE A 124 3.59 9.62 48.51
CA ILE A 124 3.44 8.56 47.52
C ILE A 124 4.29 7.34 47.90
N ILE A 125 3.82 6.13 47.58
CA ILE A 125 4.58 4.89 47.83
C ILE A 125 5.62 4.66 46.72
N ASP A 126 5.24 4.78 45.45
CA ASP A 126 6.12 4.55 44.31
C ASP A 126 6.11 5.74 43.35
N ARG A 127 7.24 6.45 43.28
CA ARG A 127 7.46 7.62 42.41
C ARG A 127 8.10 7.28 41.06
N ASN A 128 8.28 5.98 40.76
CA ASN A 128 8.91 5.56 39.54
C ASN A 128 7.96 5.67 38.33
N LEU A 129 8.54 6.06 37.17
CA LEU A 129 7.83 6.08 35.90
C LEU A 129 7.51 4.66 35.41
N ARG A 130 6.28 4.40 35.10
CA ARG A 130 5.82 3.14 34.50
C ARG A 130 6.00 3.20 32.98
N TRP A 131 7.18 2.82 32.49
CA TRP A 131 7.55 2.93 31.09
C TRP A 131 6.59 2.19 30.14
N GLY A 132 6.05 1.05 30.53
CA GLY A 132 5.03 0.32 29.74
C GLY A 132 3.78 1.14 29.52
N LEU A 133 3.25 1.79 30.59
CA LEU A 133 2.07 2.63 30.51
C LEU A 133 2.33 3.92 29.71
N ILE A 134 3.52 4.54 29.90
CA ILE A 134 3.94 5.71 29.11
C ILE A 134 4.06 5.35 27.63
N GLY A 135 4.67 4.20 27.31
CA GLY A 135 4.75 3.69 25.95
C GLY A 135 3.38 3.51 25.32
N PHE A 136 2.45 2.86 26.03
CA PHE A 136 1.07 2.69 25.59
C PHE A 136 0.37 4.04 25.33
N LYS A 137 0.42 4.96 26.28
CA LYS A 137 -0.16 6.31 26.14
C LYS A 137 0.47 7.07 24.96
N SER A 138 1.78 6.92 24.74
CA SER A 138 2.50 7.55 23.64
C SER A 138 2.05 7.01 22.27
N ILE A 139 1.78 5.73 22.14
CA ILE A 139 1.23 5.16 20.91
C ILE A 139 -0.12 5.82 20.60
N PHE A 140 -1.01 5.92 21.58
CA PHE A 140 -2.31 6.59 21.41
C PHE A 140 -2.15 8.07 21.05
N LEU A 141 -1.23 8.78 21.70
CA LEU A 141 -0.90 10.17 21.36
C LEU A 141 -0.53 10.32 19.88
N PHE A 142 0.42 9.53 19.39
CA PHE A 142 0.90 9.67 18.01
C PHE A 142 -0.11 9.17 16.99
N VAL A 143 -0.84 8.09 17.26
CA VAL A 143 -1.85 7.56 16.35
C VAL A 143 -3.06 8.49 16.28
N PHE A 144 -3.71 8.73 17.40
CA PHE A 144 -4.95 9.53 17.42
C PHE A 144 -4.65 11.02 17.23
N GLY A 145 -3.68 11.56 17.96
CA GLY A 145 -3.27 12.96 17.83
C GLY A 145 -2.73 13.27 16.44
N GLY A 146 -1.91 12.38 15.88
CA GLY A 146 -1.35 12.51 14.53
C GLY A 146 -2.42 12.46 13.45
N VAL A 147 -3.36 11.51 13.52
CA VAL A 147 -4.49 11.42 12.59
C VAL A 147 -5.41 12.63 12.73
N GLY A 148 -5.80 13.01 13.96
CA GLY A 148 -6.67 14.15 14.21
C GLY A 148 -6.06 15.46 13.71
N LEU A 149 -4.81 15.74 14.07
CA LEU A 149 -4.07 16.92 13.62
C LEU A 149 -3.87 16.92 12.09
N GLY A 150 -3.51 15.77 11.51
CA GLY A 150 -3.33 15.60 10.07
C GLY A 150 -4.60 15.91 9.29
N LEU A 151 -5.75 15.40 9.72
CA LEU A 151 -7.05 15.69 9.12
C LEU A 151 -7.42 17.18 9.25
N LEU A 152 -7.19 17.80 10.41
CA LEU A 152 -7.43 19.23 10.61
C LEU A 152 -6.56 20.07 9.67
N ILE A 153 -5.24 19.80 9.60
CA ILE A 153 -4.34 20.50 8.69
C ILE A 153 -4.78 20.31 7.24
N PHE A 154 -5.15 19.10 6.85
CA PHE A 154 -5.63 18.79 5.50
C PHE A 154 -6.85 19.62 5.12
N VAL A 155 -7.88 19.65 5.98
CA VAL A 155 -9.13 20.40 5.73
C VAL A 155 -8.90 21.90 5.66
N TRP A 156 -8.08 22.44 6.57
CA TRP A 156 -7.81 23.87 6.60
C TRP A 156 -6.89 24.35 5.47
N ARG A 157 -6.01 23.47 4.96
CA ARG A 157 -5.17 23.73 3.79
C ARG A 157 -5.84 23.42 2.46
N ALA A 158 -6.97 22.72 2.46
CA ALA A 158 -7.70 22.46 1.22
C ALA A 158 -8.11 23.78 0.56
N ALA A 159 -7.74 23.92 -0.72
CA ALA A 159 -8.08 25.07 -1.53
C ALA A 159 -9.60 25.30 -1.55
N PRO A 160 -10.06 26.54 -1.68
CA PRO A 160 -11.48 26.82 -1.86
C PRO A 160 -11.99 26.12 -3.14
N GLU A 161 -13.21 25.62 -3.07
CA GLU A 161 -13.90 25.01 -4.20
C GLU A 161 -14.03 26.05 -5.32
N LYS A 162 -13.54 25.70 -6.51
CA LYS A 162 -13.60 26.57 -7.67
C LYS A 162 -15.00 26.51 -8.26
N ASP A 163 -15.48 27.67 -8.73
CA ASP A 163 -16.78 27.77 -9.39
C ASP A 163 -16.67 27.32 -10.85
N PRO A 164 -17.27 26.17 -11.25
CA PRO A 164 -17.15 25.64 -12.61
C PRO A 164 -17.84 26.52 -13.65
N ASP A 165 -18.74 27.41 -13.24
CA ASP A 165 -19.47 28.29 -14.15
C ASP A 165 -18.69 29.54 -14.59
N ARG A 166 -17.49 29.75 -14.07
CA ARG A 166 -16.63 30.85 -14.54
C ARG A 166 -16.27 30.71 -16.02
N PRO A 167 -16.31 31.77 -16.82
CA PRO A 167 -16.03 31.73 -18.26
C PRO A 167 -14.67 31.08 -18.60
N GLU A 168 -13.65 31.33 -17.79
CA GLU A 168 -12.30 30.79 -17.97
C GLU A 168 -12.26 29.25 -17.93
N TYR A 169 -13.12 28.63 -17.10
CA TYR A 169 -13.18 27.17 -16.99
C TYR A 169 -14.06 26.52 -18.07
N LYS A 170 -14.98 27.28 -18.68
CA LYS A 170 -15.76 26.81 -19.84
C LYS A 170 -14.90 26.74 -21.10
N GLU A 171 -13.98 27.70 -21.29
CA GLU A 171 -13.04 27.70 -22.41
C GLU A 171 -11.84 26.80 -22.18
N SER A 172 -11.38 26.68 -20.93
CA SER A 172 -10.19 25.94 -20.54
C SER A 172 -10.45 25.06 -19.30
N PRO A 173 -11.22 23.95 -19.43
CA PRO A 173 -11.65 23.13 -18.28
C PRO A 173 -10.50 22.60 -17.43
N TRP A 174 -9.33 22.34 -18.00
CA TRP A 174 -8.15 21.87 -17.28
C TRP A 174 -7.65 22.83 -16.20
N LEU A 175 -7.94 24.15 -16.31
CA LEU A 175 -7.55 25.14 -15.30
C LEU A 175 -8.28 24.97 -13.96
N MET A 176 -9.36 24.17 -13.91
CA MET A 176 -9.97 23.77 -12.65
C MET A 176 -9.02 22.94 -11.77
N ASN A 177 -8.12 22.19 -12.36
CA ASN A 177 -7.12 21.43 -11.63
C ASN A 177 -5.87 22.29 -11.37
N ASP A 178 -5.51 22.48 -10.09
CA ASP A 178 -4.33 23.28 -9.72
C ASP A 178 -3.00 22.72 -10.24
N ALA A 179 -2.93 21.42 -10.49
CA ALA A 179 -1.75 20.78 -11.06
C ALA A 179 -1.55 21.09 -12.55
N TRP A 180 -2.58 21.61 -13.23
CA TRP A 180 -2.61 21.85 -14.68
C TRP A 180 -2.64 23.33 -15.07
N GLN A 181 -2.14 24.21 -14.19
CA GLN A 181 -2.09 25.66 -14.44
C GLN A 181 -1.04 26.06 -15.48
N SER A 182 -0.13 25.16 -15.84
CA SER A 182 0.94 25.38 -16.83
C SER A 182 1.28 24.08 -17.56
N SER A 183 2.04 24.19 -18.65
CA SER A 183 2.55 23.03 -19.40
C SER A 183 3.51 22.15 -18.60
N SER A 184 4.00 22.62 -17.45
CA SER A 184 4.94 21.88 -16.58
C SER A 184 4.18 21.07 -15.53
N ILE A 185 4.01 19.78 -15.80
CA ILE A 185 3.26 18.85 -14.93
C ILE A 185 4.24 18.06 -14.04
N ARG A 186 3.99 18.10 -12.74
CA ARG A 186 4.81 17.38 -11.75
C ARG A 186 4.30 15.95 -11.56
N SER A 187 5.25 15.04 -11.31
CA SER A 187 4.91 13.65 -10.94
C SER A 187 4.39 13.54 -9.50
N SER A 188 3.62 12.50 -9.22
CA SER A 188 3.16 12.14 -7.87
C SER A 188 4.27 11.60 -6.95
N SER A 189 5.50 11.42 -7.45
CA SER A 189 6.60 10.73 -6.74
C SER A 189 6.94 11.32 -5.37
N LYS A 190 6.90 12.66 -5.21
CA LYS A 190 7.16 13.31 -3.92
C LYS A 190 6.08 12.98 -2.88
N THR A 191 4.82 13.02 -3.30
CA THR A 191 3.69 12.65 -2.45
C THR A 191 3.76 11.18 -2.08
N ALA A 192 4.04 10.30 -3.05
CA ALA A 192 4.21 8.86 -2.82
C ALA A 192 5.34 8.55 -1.84
N MET A 193 6.47 9.28 -1.92
CA MET A 193 7.57 9.17 -0.96
C MET A 193 7.12 9.52 0.47
N TRP A 194 6.44 10.64 0.66
CA TRP A 194 5.97 11.05 1.98
C TRP A 194 4.87 10.13 2.51
N SER A 195 3.97 9.64 1.66
CA SER A 195 2.95 8.63 2.03
C SER A 195 3.60 7.33 2.46
N ALA A 196 4.68 6.89 1.79
CA ALA A 196 5.43 5.70 2.19
C ALA A 196 6.05 5.87 3.59
N TRP A 197 6.65 7.03 3.89
CA TRP A 197 7.18 7.32 5.22
C TRP A 197 6.09 7.41 6.28
N ALA A 198 4.97 8.07 5.99
CA ALA A 198 3.84 8.17 6.92
C ALA A 198 3.29 6.79 7.27
N PHE A 199 3.09 5.92 6.26
CA PHE A 199 2.59 4.56 6.46
C PHE A 199 3.61 3.67 7.20
N ALA A 200 4.90 3.75 6.84
CA ALA A 200 5.96 3.02 7.53
C ALA A 200 6.08 3.46 9.00
N ALA A 201 6.03 4.76 9.28
CA ALA A 201 6.08 5.29 10.65
C ALA A 201 4.87 4.82 11.47
N PHE A 202 3.66 4.95 10.91
CA PHE A 202 2.41 4.52 11.55
C PHE A 202 2.44 3.02 11.89
N TRP A 203 2.80 2.17 10.91
CA TRP A 203 2.86 0.73 11.10
C TRP A 203 3.89 0.31 12.15
N ASN A 204 5.12 0.87 12.07
CA ASN A 204 6.18 0.54 13.02
C ASN A 204 5.86 1.06 14.42
N LEU A 205 5.18 2.19 14.55
CA LEU A 205 4.75 2.71 15.85
C LEU A 205 3.77 1.73 16.54
N ILE A 206 2.76 1.23 15.82
CA ILE A 206 1.79 0.27 16.36
C ILE A 206 2.47 -1.07 16.68
N SER A 207 3.35 -1.54 15.80
CA SER A 207 4.01 -2.84 15.97
C SER A 207 5.22 -2.83 16.93
N ALA A 208 5.67 -1.66 17.39
CA ALA A 208 6.88 -1.51 18.21
C ALA A 208 6.81 -2.26 19.56
N ALA A 209 5.63 -2.39 20.15
CA ALA A 209 5.43 -3.11 21.40
C ALA A 209 5.43 -4.64 21.24
N LEU A 210 5.10 -5.15 20.04
CA LEU A 210 4.92 -6.59 19.82
C LEU A 210 6.17 -7.44 20.12
N PRO A 211 7.40 -7.07 19.75
CA PRO A 211 8.58 -7.85 20.09
C PRO A 211 8.75 -8.09 21.60
N PHE A 212 8.42 -7.08 22.41
CA PHE A 212 8.52 -7.17 23.88
C PHE A 212 7.41 -8.07 24.43
N LEU A 213 6.18 -7.95 23.93
CA LEU A 213 5.05 -8.80 24.31
C LEU A 213 5.31 -10.26 23.91
N VAL A 214 5.78 -10.49 22.70
CA VAL A 214 6.13 -11.83 22.22
C VAL A 214 7.25 -12.44 23.05
N TYR A 215 8.27 -11.66 23.40
CA TYR A 215 9.36 -12.13 24.25
C TYR A 215 8.83 -12.61 25.62
N SER A 216 7.94 -11.84 26.27
CA SER A 216 7.37 -12.22 27.56
C SER A 216 6.49 -13.48 27.46
N GLU A 217 5.67 -13.59 26.40
CA GLU A 217 4.82 -14.77 26.17
C GLU A 217 5.64 -16.05 25.92
N VAL A 218 6.71 -15.93 25.11
CA VAL A 218 7.53 -17.08 24.75
C VAL A 218 8.43 -17.52 25.91
N VAL A 219 9.10 -16.57 26.59
CA VAL A 219 10.11 -16.90 27.62
C VAL A 219 9.48 -17.19 28.98
N GLN A 220 8.39 -16.50 29.34
CA GLN A 220 7.78 -16.66 30.68
C GLN A 220 6.62 -17.65 30.69
N LYS A 221 5.87 -17.78 29.56
CA LYS A 221 4.67 -18.61 29.47
C LYS A 221 4.81 -19.80 28.51
N GLU A 222 5.98 -19.96 27.88
CA GLU A 222 6.25 -21.02 26.88
C GLU A 222 5.26 -21.03 25.69
N ASN A 223 4.62 -19.88 25.44
CA ASN A 223 3.63 -19.72 24.36
C ASN A 223 4.32 -19.41 23.02
N TYR A 224 4.78 -20.41 22.30
CA TYR A 224 5.47 -20.25 21.02
C TYR A 224 4.58 -19.72 19.89
N VAL A 225 3.25 -19.80 20.03
CA VAL A 225 2.30 -19.23 19.03
C VAL A 225 2.42 -17.71 18.97
N ALA A 226 2.79 -17.05 20.08
CA ALA A 226 3.05 -15.62 20.11
C ALA A 226 4.10 -15.17 19.08
N LEU A 227 4.99 -16.08 18.59
CA LEU A 227 5.98 -15.77 17.53
C LEU A 227 5.32 -15.26 16.24
N VAL A 228 4.05 -15.62 15.97
CA VAL A 228 3.29 -15.09 14.82
C VAL A 228 3.17 -13.57 14.91
N GLY A 229 3.14 -12.99 16.11
CA GLY A 229 3.14 -11.55 16.31
C GLY A 229 4.37 -10.83 15.74
N LEU A 230 5.51 -11.52 15.57
CA LEU A 230 6.71 -10.96 14.95
C LEU A 230 6.58 -10.69 13.44
N LEU A 231 5.55 -11.24 12.78
CA LEU A 231 5.25 -10.89 11.38
C LEU A 231 4.94 -9.40 11.22
N PHE A 232 4.33 -8.75 12.22
CA PHE A 232 4.00 -7.32 12.16
C PHE A 232 5.25 -6.43 12.10
N PRO A 233 6.23 -6.53 13.01
CA PRO A 233 7.47 -5.79 12.88
C PRO A 233 8.28 -6.18 11.62
N LEU A 234 8.21 -7.41 11.15
CA LEU A 234 8.85 -7.82 9.90
C LEU A 234 8.26 -7.07 8.69
N VAL A 235 6.92 -6.95 8.62
CA VAL A 235 6.25 -6.10 7.63
C VAL A 235 6.70 -4.65 7.79
N GLY A 236 6.85 -4.16 9.03
CA GLY A 236 7.36 -2.83 9.33
C GLY A 236 8.74 -2.55 8.74
N VAL A 237 9.66 -3.51 8.86
CA VAL A 237 10.99 -3.43 8.22
C VAL A 237 10.86 -3.37 6.69
N GLY A 238 9.99 -4.17 6.09
CA GLY A 238 9.70 -4.13 4.65
C GLY A 238 9.21 -2.76 4.19
N LEU A 239 8.31 -2.13 4.96
CA LEU A 239 7.80 -0.79 4.69
C LEU A 239 8.89 0.29 4.81
N LEU A 240 9.80 0.18 5.77
CA LEU A 240 10.97 1.07 5.88
C LEU A 240 11.89 0.96 4.66
N VAL A 241 12.20 -0.26 4.24
CA VAL A 241 12.99 -0.50 3.01
C VAL A 241 12.30 0.12 1.80
N TRP A 242 10.99 -0.03 1.69
CA TRP A 242 10.21 0.59 0.61
C TRP A 242 10.26 2.13 0.65
N ALA A 243 10.08 2.76 1.83
CA ALA A 243 10.18 4.20 2.00
C ALA A 243 11.59 4.73 1.67
N ILE A 244 12.64 4.01 2.08
CA ILE A 244 14.04 4.33 1.74
C ILE A 244 14.25 4.28 0.22
N ARG A 245 13.79 3.22 -0.46
CA ARG A 245 13.89 3.10 -1.93
C ARG A 245 13.21 4.27 -2.64
N ARG A 246 12.00 4.67 -2.21
CA ARG A 246 11.30 5.85 -2.75
C ARG A 246 12.08 7.15 -2.51
N THR A 247 12.76 7.27 -1.38
CA THR A 247 13.60 8.43 -1.07
C THR A 247 14.84 8.47 -1.96
N LEU A 248 15.52 7.34 -2.18
CA LEU A 248 16.68 7.24 -3.06
C LEU A 248 16.31 7.58 -4.51
N GLU A 249 15.17 7.07 -5.00
CA GLU A 249 14.63 7.43 -6.31
C GLU A 249 14.39 8.94 -6.42
N TRP A 250 13.70 9.53 -5.42
CA TRP A 250 13.43 10.97 -5.40
C TRP A 250 14.73 11.80 -5.37
N ARG A 251 15.72 11.41 -4.57
CA ARG A 251 17.02 12.11 -4.50
C ARG A 251 17.79 12.04 -5.80
N ARG A 252 17.73 10.91 -6.50
CA ARG A 252 18.44 10.70 -7.75
C ARG A 252 17.87 11.52 -8.92
N PHE A 253 16.56 11.46 -9.11
CA PHE A 253 15.90 12.05 -10.28
C PHE A 253 15.25 13.43 -10.02
N GLY A 254 15.11 13.86 -8.79
CA GLY A 254 14.50 15.14 -8.42
C GLY A 254 13.02 15.22 -8.81
N ALA A 255 12.53 16.39 -9.16
CA ALA A 255 11.12 16.62 -9.53
C ALA A 255 10.80 16.11 -10.95
N ALA A 256 11.74 16.21 -11.88
CA ALA A 256 11.64 15.80 -13.29
C ALA A 256 10.23 16.04 -13.90
N PRO A 257 9.76 17.29 -14.01
CA PRO A 257 8.43 17.56 -14.54
C PRO A 257 8.38 17.24 -16.04
N VAL A 258 7.20 16.81 -16.50
CA VAL A 258 6.87 16.77 -17.93
C VAL A 258 6.53 18.17 -18.39
N ILE A 259 7.11 18.63 -19.47
CA ILE A 259 6.73 19.85 -20.19
C ILE A 259 5.95 19.44 -21.42
N LEU A 260 4.63 19.61 -21.39
CA LEU A 260 3.74 19.21 -22.48
C LEU A 260 3.83 20.13 -23.68
N ASP A 261 3.80 19.56 -24.88
CA ASP A 261 3.67 20.22 -26.17
C ASP A 261 2.88 19.31 -27.14
N PRO A 262 1.63 19.65 -27.50
CA PRO A 262 0.86 20.84 -27.11
C PRO A 262 0.38 20.79 -25.65
N PHE A 263 -0.02 21.97 -25.14
CA PHE A 263 -0.69 22.07 -23.84
C PHE A 263 -2.07 22.74 -24.00
N PRO A 264 -3.16 22.07 -23.56
CA PRO A 264 -3.21 20.68 -23.10
C PRO A 264 -2.83 19.69 -24.23
N GLY A 265 -2.56 18.43 -23.86
CA GLY A 265 -2.43 17.33 -24.81
C GLY A 265 -3.71 17.15 -25.63
N SER A 266 -3.65 16.56 -26.82
CA SER A 266 -4.73 16.63 -27.78
C SER A 266 -5.25 15.26 -28.22
N ILE A 267 -6.57 15.03 -28.01
CA ILE A 267 -7.33 13.94 -28.65
C ILE A 267 -7.56 14.33 -30.12
N GLY A 268 -7.34 13.39 -31.05
CA GLY A 268 -7.35 13.66 -32.49
C GLY A 268 -6.12 14.43 -32.99
N GLY A 269 -5.12 14.56 -32.12
CA GLY A 269 -3.88 15.24 -32.38
C GLY A 269 -2.72 14.53 -31.67
N HIS A 270 -1.86 15.29 -30.98
CA HIS A 270 -0.69 14.74 -30.34
C HIS A 270 -0.68 14.96 -28.82
N VAL A 271 -0.14 14.00 -28.08
CA VAL A 271 0.38 14.18 -26.72
C VAL A 271 1.88 14.02 -26.78
N GLY A 272 2.62 15.10 -26.56
CA GLY A 272 4.07 15.09 -26.62
C GLY A 272 4.68 16.02 -25.57
N GLY A 273 5.99 16.08 -25.54
CA GLY A 273 6.70 16.95 -24.62
C GLY A 273 8.12 16.49 -24.33
N THR A 274 8.67 17.09 -23.27
CA THR A 274 10.03 16.79 -22.81
C THR A 274 10.06 16.55 -21.31
N ILE A 275 11.03 15.72 -20.86
CA ILE A 275 11.34 15.47 -19.45
C ILE A 275 12.85 15.62 -19.29
N ASP A 276 13.29 16.51 -18.41
CA ASP A 276 14.70 16.66 -18.08
C ASP A 276 15.03 15.84 -16.81
N LEU A 277 15.95 14.89 -16.93
CA LEU A 277 16.43 14.05 -15.83
C LEU A 277 17.83 14.49 -15.39
N ASN A 278 18.04 14.61 -14.09
CA ASN A 278 19.34 14.98 -13.51
C ASN A 278 20.27 13.75 -13.39
N ILE A 279 20.48 13.04 -14.50
CA ILE A 279 21.41 11.92 -14.61
C ILE A 279 22.26 12.10 -15.86
N PRO A 280 23.51 11.61 -15.87
CA PRO A 280 24.35 11.65 -17.06
C PRO A 280 23.66 10.97 -18.26
N PHE A 281 23.86 11.55 -19.44
CA PHE A 281 23.39 10.93 -20.68
C PHE A 281 24.18 9.68 -20.98
N ASP A 282 23.48 8.59 -21.26
CA ASP A 282 24.02 7.33 -21.75
C ASP A 282 23.09 6.78 -22.83
N SER A 283 23.65 6.59 -24.01
CA SER A 283 22.90 6.08 -25.17
C SER A 283 22.43 4.63 -25.03
N ALA A 284 22.96 3.88 -24.06
CA ALA A 284 22.53 2.51 -23.78
C ALA A 284 21.21 2.47 -22.96
N ASN A 285 20.89 3.54 -22.24
CA ASN A 285 19.69 3.62 -21.44
C ASN A 285 18.44 3.77 -22.31
N ARG A 286 17.46 2.93 -22.09
CA ARG A 286 16.16 2.97 -22.77
C ARG A 286 15.08 3.46 -21.83
N PHE A 287 14.41 4.54 -22.19
CA PHE A 287 13.33 5.16 -21.42
C PHE A 287 12.01 4.87 -22.12
N GLN A 288 11.20 4.02 -21.52
CA GLN A 288 9.87 3.70 -22.02
C GLN A 288 8.85 4.68 -21.46
N LEU A 289 7.98 5.15 -22.32
CA LEU A 289 6.82 5.97 -21.97
C LEU A 289 5.55 5.23 -22.38
N THR A 290 4.61 5.16 -21.45
CA THR A 290 3.27 4.60 -21.70
C THR A 290 2.23 5.65 -21.40
N LEU A 291 1.36 5.94 -22.37
CA LEU A 291 0.23 6.83 -22.21
C LEU A 291 -1.06 6.03 -22.10
N ASN A 292 -1.80 6.28 -21.03
CA ASN A 292 -3.05 5.57 -20.74
C ASN A 292 -4.21 6.56 -20.64
N ASN A 293 -5.33 6.24 -21.28
CA ASN A 293 -6.64 6.79 -20.95
C ASN A 293 -7.32 5.80 -20.00
N LEU A 294 -7.54 6.20 -18.76
CA LEU A 294 -8.09 5.36 -17.70
C LEU A 294 -9.46 5.89 -17.29
N HIS A 295 -10.45 5.01 -17.21
CA HIS A 295 -11.72 5.28 -16.55
C HIS A 295 -11.65 4.79 -15.11
N SER A 296 -11.67 5.73 -14.16
CA SER A 296 -11.70 5.46 -12.73
C SER A 296 -13.14 5.52 -12.24
N TYR A 297 -13.59 4.48 -11.54
CA TYR A 297 -14.96 4.38 -11.04
C TYR A 297 -15.00 3.75 -9.65
N VAL A 298 -16.03 4.10 -8.89
CA VAL A 298 -16.30 3.47 -7.59
C VAL A 298 -17.36 2.39 -7.79
N SER A 299 -17.05 1.18 -7.36
CA SER A 299 -17.98 0.06 -7.34
C SER A 299 -18.33 -0.35 -5.91
N GLY A 300 -19.51 -0.96 -5.72
CA GLY A 300 -20.02 -1.34 -4.41
C GLY A 300 -20.77 -0.21 -3.71
N SER A 301 -21.37 -0.52 -2.56
CA SER A 301 -22.13 0.43 -1.74
C SER A 301 -21.76 0.31 -0.25
N GLY A 302 -21.90 1.39 0.50
CA GLY A 302 -21.62 1.41 1.93
C GLY A 302 -20.17 1.08 2.27
N LYS A 303 -19.94 0.04 3.08
CA LYS A 303 -18.60 -0.38 3.53
C LYS A 303 -17.78 -1.10 2.46
N ASP A 304 -18.43 -1.62 1.41
CA ASP A 304 -17.80 -2.39 0.33
C ASP A 304 -17.43 -1.52 -0.89
N ARG A 305 -17.40 -0.19 -0.74
CA ARG A 305 -16.99 0.71 -1.81
C ARG A 305 -15.50 0.51 -2.11
N SER A 306 -15.20 0.17 -3.36
CA SER A 306 -13.83 0.09 -3.86
C SER A 306 -13.69 0.87 -5.15
N ARG A 307 -12.54 1.55 -5.33
CA ARG A 307 -12.22 2.25 -6.58
C ARG A 307 -11.53 1.30 -7.54
N GLY A 308 -12.10 1.16 -8.73
CA GLY A 308 -11.50 0.45 -9.85
C GLY A 308 -10.99 1.43 -10.90
N GLU A 309 -10.00 1.03 -11.67
CA GLU A 309 -9.57 1.71 -12.89
C GLU A 309 -9.59 0.73 -14.07
N GLU A 310 -10.04 1.21 -15.23
CA GLU A 310 -10.10 0.45 -16.47
C GLU A 310 -9.41 1.26 -17.58
N ALA A 311 -8.42 0.67 -18.25
CA ALA A 311 -7.80 1.30 -19.39
C ALA A 311 -8.75 1.22 -20.60
N LYS A 312 -9.14 2.37 -21.13
CA LYS A 312 -9.95 2.50 -22.34
C LYS A 312 -9.06 2.55 -23.58
N TRP A 313 -7.87 3.12 -23.44
CA TRP A 313 -6.87 3.18 -24.48
C TRP A 313 -5.47 3.25 -23.88
N GLN A 314 -4.50 2.67 -24.57
CA GLN A 314 -3.10 2.66 -24.17
C GLN A 314 -2.21 2.67 -25.41
N ASP A 315 -1.11 3.44 -25.36
CA ASP A 315 -0.01 3.35 -26.31
C ASP A 315 1.33 3.48 -25.58
N ALA A 316 2.39 2.92 -26.15
CA ALA A 316 3.74 2.97 -25.58
C ALA A 316 4.77 3.32 -26.65
N THR A 317 5.83 4.03 -26.22
CA THR A 317 6.93 4.44 -27.07
C THR A 317 8.23 4.50 -26.27
N VAL A 318 9.36 4.41 -26.97
CA VAL A 318 10.67 4.73 -26.38
C VAL A 318 10.92 6.24 -26.56
N ALA A 319 11.30 6.92 -25.49
CA ALA A 319 11.67 8.33 -25.56
C ALA A 319 12.94 8.52 -26.38
N HIS A 320 13.00 9.60 -27.17
CA HIS A 320 14.24 10.06 -27.74
C HIS A 320 15.09 10.72 -26.66
N ALA A 321 16.18 10.07 -26.27
CA ALA A 321 17.10 10.57 -25.26
C ALA A 321 18.28 11.31 -25.89
N GLU A 322 18.59 12.50 -25.37
CA GLU A 322 19.72 13.34 -25.80
C GLU A 322 20.42 13.99 -24.61
N GLN A 323 21.62 14.51 -24.83
CA GLN A 323 22.34 15.30 -23.83
C GLN A 323 21.60 16.63 -23.61
N GLY A 324 21.03 16.81 -22.43
CA GLY A 324 20.39 18.06 -21.99
C GLY A 324 21.33 18.97 -21.20
N ALA A 325 20.85 20.17 -20.85
CA ALA A 325 21.65 21.17 -20.11
C ALA A 325 22.03 20.72 -18.68
N ARG A 326 21.23 19.85 -18.05
CA ARG A 326 21.43 19.36 -16.68
C ARG A 326 21.56 17.85 -16.57
N GLY A 327 21.76 17.16 -17.69
CA GLY A 327 21.83 15.70 -17.74
C GLY A 327 21.15 15.14 -18.98
N THR A 328 20.23 14.19 -18.82
CA THR A 328 19.52 13.55 -19.93
C THR A 328 18.20 14.24 -20.18
N ARG A 329 17.96 14.69 -21.42
CA ARG A 329 16.67 15.17 -21.91
C ARG A 329 15.97 14.05 -22.67
N LEU A 330 14.71 13.83 -22.35
CA LEU A 330 13.83 12.90 -23.03
C LEU A 330 12.79 13.68 -23.81
N ALA A 331 12.62 13.38 -25.11
CA ALA A 331 11.56 13.92 -25.93
C ALA A 331 10.65 12.78 -26.41
N PHE A 332 9.33 13.03 -26.44
CA PHE A 332 8.36 12.01 -26.82
C PHE A 332 7.15 12.60 -27.55
N ARG A 333 6.44 11.75 -28.31
CA ARG A 333 5.19 12.08 -28.98
C ARG A 333 4.34 10.82 -29.18
N PHE A 334 3.09 10.90 -28.79
CA PHE A 334 2.03 9.95 -29.09
C PHE A 334 1.06 10.58 -30.08
N ASP A 335 0.60 9.81 -31.05
CA ASP A 335 -0.50 10.18 -31.95
C ASP A 335 -1.78 9.60 -31.35
N VAL A 336 -2.66 10.47 -30.88
CA VAL A 336 -3.85 10.07 -30.13
C VAL A 336 -5.05 10.05 -31.08
N PRO A 337 -5.81 8.93 -31.15
CA PRO A 337 -6.99 8.85 -32.01
C PRO A 337 -8.12 9.75 -31.54
N GLU A 338 -9.06 10.04 -32.43
CA GLU A 338 -10.31 10.73 -32.09
C GLU A 338 -11.26 9.81 -31.31
N GLY A 339 -12.27 10.41 -30.64
CA GLY A 339 -13.34 9.68 -29.99
C GLY A 339 -13.03 9.13 -28.60
N LEU A 340 -11.89 9.49 -28.03
CA LEU A 340 -11.56 9.16 -26.63
C LEU A 340 -12.09 10.23 -25.69
N GLU A 341 -12.37 9.83 -24.43
CA GLU A 341 -12.84 10.75 -23.40
C GLU A 341 -11.71 11.66 -22.89
N PRO A 342 -11.99 12.96 -22.69
CA PRO A 342 -11.00 13.90 -22.16
C PRO A 342 -10.69 13.64 -20.69
N SER A 343 -9.63 14.31 -20.19
CA SER A 343 -9.33 14.35 -18.77
C SER A 343 -10.41 15.09 -17.99
N ASP A 344 -10.89 14.52 -16.89
CA ASP A 344 -11.73 15.24 -15.95
C ASP A 344 -10.85 16.08 -15.01
N ALA A 345 -11.09 17.37 -14.97
CA ALA A 345 -10.35 18.31 -14.13
C ALA A 345 -10.75 18.25 -12.65
N ASP A 346 -11.96 17.81 -12.36
CA ASP A 346 -12.53 17.63 -11.02
C ASP A 346 -12.99 16.17 -10.85
N PRO A 347 -12.13 15.29 -10.30
CA PRO A 347 -12.42 13.87 -10.19
C PRO A 347 -13.54 13.58 -9.18
N GLY A 348 -14.64 13.01 -9.66
CA GLY A 348 -15.76 12.51 -8.86
C GLY A 348 -15.67 11.01 -8.52
N ASP A 349 -16.83 10.37 -8.40
CA ASP A 349 -16.93 8.91 -8.20
C ASP A 349 -16.60 8.12 -9.47
N SER A 350 -16.84 8.71 -10.64
CA SER A 350 -16.52 8.18 -11.97
C SER A 350 -15.91 9.30 -12.79
N TYR A 351 -14.70 9.08 -13.32
CA TYR A 351 -13.97 10.09 -14.10
C TYR A 351 -12.91 9.47 -15.01
N HIS A 352 -12.50 10.21 -16.03
CA HIS A 352 -11.42 9.83 -16.93
C HIS A 352 -10.13 10.58 -16.58
N VAL A 353 -9.02 9.84 -16.55
CA VAL A 353 -7.68 10.39 -16.32
C VAL A 353 -6.72 9.91 -17.39
N TRP A 354 -5.92 10.85 -17.91
CA TRP A 354 -4.82 10.54 -18.79
C TRP A 354 -3.52 10.47 -17.97
N ARG A 355 -2.92 9.30 -17.95
CA ARG A 355 -1.71 9.03 -17.18
C ARG A 355 -0.54 8.67 -18.09
N LEU A 356 0.50 9.49 -18.04
CA LEU A 356 1.78 9.21 -18.66
C LEU A 356 2.69 8.54 -17.63
N ASN A 357 3.15 7.33 -17.92
CA ASN A 357 4.14 6.63 -17.11
C ASN A 357 5.50 6.65 -17.80
N LEU A 358 6.56 7.03 -17.08
CA LEU A 358 7.96 6.95 -17.51
C LEU A 358 8.66 5.84 -16.73
N ARG A 359 9.25 4.88 -17.45
CA ARG A 359 10.00 3.77 -16.86
C ARG A 359 11.35 3.56 -17.56
N ALA A 360 12.39 3.30 -16.76
CA ALA A 360 13.66 2.78 -17.24
C ALA A 360 14.38 1.99 -16.14
N GLU A 361 14.99 0.89 -16.52
CA GLU A 361 15.90 0.11 -15.68
C GLU A 361 17.31 0.70 -15.84
N LEU A 362 17.87 1.17 -14.74
CA LEU A 362 19.11 1.92 -14.73
C LEU A 362 20.07 1.35 -13.68
N THR A 363 21.36 1.44 -13.92
CA THR A 363 22.36 1.06 -12.91
C THR A 363 22.15 1.84 -11.62
N GLY A 364 21.83 1.15 -10.53
CA GLY A 364 21.54 1.70 -9.22
C GLY A 364 20.05 1.77 -8.92
N ALA A 365 19.38 2.90 -9.08
CA ALA A 365 17.93 3.01 -8.87
C ALA A 365 17.21 3.20 -10.20
N ASP A 366 16.16 2.41 -10.42
CA ASP A 366 15.28 2.53 -11.57
C ASP A 366 14.42 3.78 -11.46
N ILE A 367 14.00 4.32 -12.61
CA ILE A 367 12.99 5.37 -12.68
C ILE A 367 11.63 4.75 -13.00
N ASP A 368 10.60 5.19 -12.29
CA ASP A 368 9.24 4.78 -12.50
C ASP A 368 8.28 5.84 -11.98
N ARG A 369 7.76 6.68 -12.89
CA ARG A 369 6.99 7.87 -12.54
C ARG A 369 5.72 8.00 -13.32
N ASP A 370 4.67 8.39 -12.62
CA ASP A 370 3.37 8.71 -13.18
C ASP A 370 3.13 10.22 -13.16
N TYR A 371 2.50 10.68 -14.27
CA TYR A 371 2.07 12.05 -14.46
C TYR A 371 0.64 12.03 -14.94
N ASP A 372 -0.29 12.55 -14.14
CA ASP A 372 -1.66 12.77 -14.58
C ASP A 372 -1.72 14.09 -15.35
N ILE A 373 -2.01 14.00 -16.65
CA ILE A 373 -1.88 15.11 -17.60
C ILE A 373 -3.23 15.54 -18.17
N PRO A 374 -3.42 16.83 -18.49
CA PRO A 374 -4.62 17.30 -19.18
C PRO A 374 -4.57 16.91 -20.65
N VAL A 375 -5.57 16.17 -21.14
CA VAL A 375 -5.73 15.83 -22.55
C VAL A 375 -7.18 16.08 -22.96
N TYR A 376 -7.35 16.91 -24.03
CA TYR A 376 -8.65 17.41 -24.48
C TYR A 376 -8.74 17.37 -26.01
N ALA A 377 -9.94 17.42 -26.58
CA ALA A 377 -10.18 17.39 -28.03
C ALA A 377 -9.85 18.77 -28.66
N THR A 378 -8.57 19.02 -28.89
CA THR A 378 -8.08 20.29 -29.47
C THR A 378 -7.50 20.13 -30.87
N ALA A 379 -7.29 18.88 -31.36
CA ALA A 379 -6.63 18.53 -32.62
C ALA A 379 -5.25 19.21 -32.82
N ALA A 380 -4.61 19.65 -31.73
CA ALA A 380 -3.31 20.32 -31.74
C ALA A 380 -2.18 19.31 -31.95
N LYS A 381 -1.07 19.75 -32.57
CA LYS A 381 0.07 18.90 -32.91
C LYS A 381 1.33 19.34 -32.17
N SER A 382 2.10 18.38 -31.68
CA SER A 382 3.40 18.58 -31.06
C SER A 382 4.45 19.00 -32.11
N ARG A 383 5.39 19.83 -31.68
CA ARG A 383 6.57 20.26 -32.48
C ARG A 383 7.86 19.58 -32.03
N GLN A 384 7.82 18.74 -31.00
CA GLN A 384 9.02 18.20 -30.35
C GLN A 384 9.77 17.16 -31.19
N LEU A 385 9.06 16.28 -31.90
CA LEU A 385 9.64 15.21 -32.68
C LEU A 385 9.10 15.21 -34.12
N SER A 386 10.01 14.97 -35.08
CA SER A 386 9.62 14.72 -36.45
C SER A 386 8.95 13.36 -36.61
N ASP A 387 8.14 13.17 -37.65
CA ASP A 387 7.46 11.89 -37.92
C ASP A 387 8.47 10.74 -38.09
N ARG A 388 9.64 11.02 -38.67
CA ARG A 388 10.72 10.03 -38.80
C ARG A 388 11.27 9.58 -37.43
N ALA A 389 11.42 10.51 -36.49
CA ALA A 389 11.85 10.19 -35.11
C ALA A 389 10.81 9.35 -34.38
N VAL A 390 9.50 9.66 -34.54
CA VAL A 390 8.40 8.88 -33.98
C VAL A 390 8.38 7.46 -34.56
N GLN A 391 8.53 7.31 -35.88
CA GLN A 391 8.61 5.99 -36.50
C GLN A 391 9.77 5.15 -35.97
N LYS A 392 10.95 5.77 -35.77
CA LYS A 392 12.09 5.10 -35.15
C LYS A 392 11.80 4.65 -33.73
N ALA A 393 11.22 5.53 -32.91
CA ALA A 393 10.81 5.20 -31.50
C ALA A 393 9.81 4.05 -31.44
N ARG A 394 8.82 4.02 -32.35
CA ARG A 394 7.85 2.91 -32.46
C ARG A 394 8.53 1.60 -32.91
N ALA A 395 9.49 1.67 -33.82
CA ALA A 395 10.25 0.49 -34.22
C ALA A 395 11.08 -0.07 -33.05
N GLU A 396 11.73 0.79 -32.28
CA GLU A 396 12.45 0.40 -31.05
C GLU A 396 11.50 -0.20 -30.00
N GLN A 397 10.32 0.39 -29.78
CA GLN A 397 9.30 -0.15 -28.88
C GLN A 397 8.85 -1.55 -29.33
N SER A 398 8.62 -1.75 -30.63
CA SER A 398 8.21 -3.06 -31.14
C SER A 398 9.27 -4.15 -30.94
N VAL A 399 10.55 -3.81 -30.90
CA VAL A 399 11.62 -4.75 -30.56
C VAL A 399 11.51 -5.17 -29.09
N ILE A 400 11.33 -4.21 -28.19
CA ILE A 400 11.16 -4.47 -26.76
C ILE A 400 9.93 -5.33 -26.50
N ASP A 401 8.78 -5.02 -27.12
CA ASP A 401 7.57 -5.81 -26.99
C ASP A 401 7.76 -7.25 -27.49
N ASN A 402 8.49 -7.45 -28.57
CA ASN A 402 8.81 -8.78 -29.09
C ASN A 402 9.79 -9.54 -28.17
N GLU A 403 10.78 -8.85 -27.58
CA GLU A 403 11.71 -9.44 -26.59
C GLU A 403 10.91 -9.91 -25.36
N SER A 404 10.01 -9.07 -24.82
CA SER A 404 9.12 -9.42 -23.69
C SER A 404 8.24 -10.62 -24.02
N VAL A 405 7.63 -10.64 -25.21
CA VAL A 405 6.82 -11.79 -25.66
C VAL A 405 7.68 -13.06 -25.73
N GLY A 406 8.93 -12.98 -26.19
CA GLY A 406 9.88 -14.09 -26.23
C GLY A 406 10.28 -14.61 -24.85
N GLU A 407 10.19 -13.78 -23.80
CA GLU A 407 10.38 -14.24 -22.40
C GLU A 407 9.19 -15.06 -21.91
N VAL A 408 7.97 -14.67 -22.32
CA VAL A 408 6.72 -15.33 -21.92
C VAL A 408 6.45 -16.60 -22.73
N ILE A 409 6.68 -16.57 -24.06
CA ILE A 409 6.45 -17.68 -24.98
C ILE A 409 7.77 -18.42 -25.24
N LYS A 410 7.88 -19.66 -24.80
CA LYS A 410 9.01 -20.52 -25.16
C LYS A 410 8.62 -21.43 -26.32
N LEU A 411 9.28 -21.25 -27.46
CA LEU A 411 9.05 -22.09 -28.62
C LEU A 411 9.85 -23.39 -28.48
N ARG A 412 9.17 -24.54 -28.65
CA ARG A 412 9.79 -25.88 -28.70
C ARG A 412 9.47 -26.57 -30.01
N GLN A 413 10.44 -27.27 -30.56
CA GLN A 413 10.22 -28.20 -31.68
C GLN A 413 9.95 -29.60 -31.13
N TYR A 414 8.98 -30.29 -31.69
CA TYR A 414 8.68 -31.69 -31.41
C TYR A 414 8.31 -32.43 -32.72
N ALA A 415 8.14 -33.74 -32.67
CA ALA A 415 7.91 -34.55 -33.87
C ALA A 415 6.64 -34.18 -34.69
N GLY A 416 5.68 -33.49 -34.09
CA GLY A 416 4.46 -33.01 -34.71
C GLY A 416 4.47 -31.56 -35.21
N GLY A 417 5.59 -30.83 -35.06
CA GLY A 417 5.72 -29.43 -35.43
C GLY A 417 6.27 -28.53 -34.34
N LYS A 418 5.79 -27.28 -34.29
CA LYS A 418 6.17 -26.31 -33.27
C LYS A 418 5.12 -26.24 -32.17
N GLN A 419 5.59 -26.04 -30.95
CA GLN A 419 4.77 -25.88 -29.76
C GLN A 419 5.18 -24.60 -29.03
N MET A 420 4.19 -23.79 -28.66
CA MET A 420 4.35 -22.65 -27.75
C MET A 420 4.11 -23.12 -26.33
N LEU A 421 5.10 -22.92 -25.46
CA LEU A 421 5.03 -23.24 -24.03
C LEU A 421 5.02 -21.96 -23.21
N TYR A 422 4.04 -21.84 -22.36
CA TYR A 422 3.92 -20.83 -21.31
C TYR A 422 4.34 -21.52 -19.99
N PRO A 423 5.57 -21.32 -19.50
CA PRO A 423 6.12 -22.10 -18.39
C PRO A 423 5.42 -21.78 -17.06
N MET A 424 5.62 -22.68 -16.08
CA MET A 424 5.29 -22.40 -14.67
C MET A 424 6.07 -21.18 -14.15
N GLY A 425 5.56 -20.51 -13.13
CA GLY A 425 6.26 -19.38 -12.49
C GLY A 425 6.10 -18.03 -13.20
N ARG A 426 5.27 -17.90 -14.22
CA ARG A 426 5.04 -16.61 -14.92
C ARG A 426 4.30 -15.56 -14.09
N HIS A 427 3.64 -15.97 -12.99
CA HIS A 427 2.89 -15.11 -12.07
C HIS A 427 3.44 -15.18 -10.64
N VAL A 428 4.77 -15.21 -10.47
CA VAL A 428 5.41 -15.40 -9.15
C VAL A 428 4.99 -14.33 -8.13
N GLY A 429 4.93 -13.05 -8.52
CA GLY A 429 4.57 -11.97 -7.59
C GLY A 429 3.18 -12.14 -6.98
N PRO A 430 2.10 -12.19 -7.78
CA PRO A 430 0.76 -12.46 -7.29
C PRO A 430 0.62 -13.81 -6.57
N ALA A 431 1.33 -14.84 -7.04
CA ALA A 431 1.30 -16.16 -6.42
C ALA A 431 1.89 -16.16 -5.01
N LEU A 432 3.05 -15.54 -4.81
CA LEU A 432 3.67 -15.38 -3.49
C LEU A 432 2.80 -14.56 -2.55
N GLY A 433 2.19 -13.47 -3.04
CA GLY A 433 1.24 -12.69 -2.25
C GLY A 433 0.06 -13.54 -1.76
N ALA A 434 -0.55 -14.31 -2.64
CA ALA A 434 -1.66 -15.21 -2.29
C ALA A 434 -1.20 -16.34 -1.31
N LEU A 435 -0.01 -16.88 -1.51
CA LEU A 435 0.55 -17.90 -0.60
C LEU A 435 0.79 -17.36 0.81
N ILE A 436 1.38 -16.17 0.93
CA ILE A 436 1.65 -15.54 2.23
C ILE A 436 0.34 -15.24 2.94
N VAL A 437 -0.60 -14.57 2.26
CA VAL A 437 -1.92 -14.25 2.83
C VAL A 437 -2.67 -15.52 3.22
N GLY A 438 -2.69 -16.52 2.34
CA GLY A 438 -3.32 -17.81 2.61
C GLY A 438 -2.72 -18.53 3.82
N ALA A 439 -1.40 -18.54 3.95
CA ALA A 439 -0.71 -19.12 5.10
C ALA A 439 -1.04 -18.40 6.42
N ILE A 440 -1.08 -17.08 6.41
CA ILE A 440 -1.45 -16.27 7.58
C ILE A 440 -2.87 -16.59 8.03
N PHE A 441 -3.85 -16.56 7.11
CA PHE A 441 -5.25 -16.86 7.43
C PHE A 441 -5.43 -18.30 7.92
N ALA A 442 -4.76 -19.26 7.29
CA ALA A 442 -4.81 -20.67 7.71
C ALA A 442 -4.21 -20.86 9.12
N ALA A 443 -3.08 -20.21 9.41
CA ALA A 443 -2.43 -20.27 10.72
C ALA A 443 -3.31 -19.63 11.82
N ILE A 444 -3.89 -18.46 11.57
CA ILE A 444 -4.83 -17.80 12.49
C ILE A 444 -6.04 -18.70 12.75
N GLY A 445 -6.65 -19.24 11.69
CA GLY A 445 -7.79 -20.14 11.83
C GLY A 445 -7.47 -21.40 12.63
N TRP A 446 -6.32 -22.01 12.40
CA TRP A 446 -5.85 -23.16 13.19
C TRP A 446 -5.65 -22.80 14.67
N TYR A 447 -5.03 -21.66 14.94
CA TYR A 447 -4.84 -21.17 16.31
C TYR A 447 -6.18 -20.97 17.04
N MET A 448 -7.17 -20.32 16.41
CA MET A 448 -8.50 -20.13 16.98
C MET A 448 -9.20 -21.45 17.33
N ILE A 449 -8.98 -22.49 16.52
CA ILE A 449 -9.55 -23.82 16.81
C ILE A 449 -8.88 -24.46 18.01
N VAL A 450 -7.52 -24.47 18.03
CA VAL A 450 -6.75 -25.28 18.98
C VAL A 450 -6.59 -24.58 20.33
N ALA A 451 -6.32 -23.28 20.34
CA ALA A 451 -6.00 -22.53 21.56
C ALA A 451 -7.21 -21.86 22.20
N GLU A 452 -8.18 -21.38 21.41
CA GLU A 452 -9.32 -20.61 21.92
C GLU A 452 -10.64 -21.41 21.89
N GLY A 453 -10.66 -22.60 21.32
CA GLY A 453 -11.86 -23.43 21.20
C GLY A 453 -12.93 -22.86 20.26
N GLN A 454 -12.62 -21.80 19.51
CA GLN A 454 -13.53 -21.14 18.56
C GLN A 454 -13.62 -21.92 17.24
N SER A 455 -14.25 -23.08 17.27
CA SER A 455 -14.23 -24.04 16.15
C SER A 455 -14.90 -23.53 14.88
N ILE A 456 -15.99 -22.73 14.96
CA ILE A 456 -16.72 -22.22 13.79
C ILE A 456 -15.90 -21.13 13.06
N PHE A 457 -15.53 -20.07 13.77
CA PHE A 457 -14.77 -18.96 13.17
C PHE A 457 -13.38 -19.42 12.72
N GLY A 458 -12.69 -20.19 13.56
CA GLY A 458 -11.40 -20.77 13.22
C GLY A 458 -11.45 -21.63 11.96
N SER A 459 -12.48 -22.47 11.80
CA SER A 459 -12.66 -23.31 10.60
C SER A 459 -12.89 -22.47 9.33
N VAL A 460 -13.67 -21.39 9.43
CA VAL A 460 -13.88 -20.46 8.30
C VAL A 460 -12.56 -19.79 7.89
N PHE A 461 -11.81 -19.26 8.86
CA PHE A 461 -10.50 -18.64 8.57
C PHE A 461 -9.50 -19.65 7.97
N ALA A 462 -9.42 -20.84 8.52
CA ALA A 462 -8.55 -21.91 8.01
C ALA A 462 -8.93 -22.32 6.58
N ALA A 463 -10.23 -22.50 6.31
CA ALA A 463 -10.73 -22.86 4.98
C ALA A 463 -10.45 -21.76 3.94
N VAL A 464 -10.76 -20.48 4.26
CA VAL A 464 -10.48 -19.34 3.39
C VAL A 464 -8.98 -19.21 3.13
N GLY A 465 -8.14 -19.30 4.17
CA GLY A 465 -6.69 -19.26 4.02
C GLY A 465 -6.16 -20.38 3.13
N THR A 466 -6.66 -21.60 3.31
CA THR A 466 -6.29 -22.77 2.47
C THR A 466 -6.70 -22.54 1.01
N LEU A 467 -7.90 -22.03 0.74
CA LEU A 467 -8.36 -21.73 -0.64
C LEU A 467 -7.50 -20.66 -1.31
N ILE A 468 -7.15 -19.59 -0.60
CA ILE A 468 -6.26 -18.53 -1.10
C ILE A 468 -4.87 -19.11 -1.38
N GLY A 469 -4.33 -19.92 -0.49
CA GLY A 469 -3.05 -20.61 -0.66
C GLY A 469 -3.04 -21.56 -1.85
N MET A 470 -4.08 -22.37 -2.01
CA MET A 470 -4.26 -23.26 -3.18
C MET A 470 -4.34 -22.47 -4.49
N PHE A 471 -5.03 -21.31 -4.49
CA PHE A 471 -5.05 -20.42 -5.66
C PHE A 471 -3.64 -19.87 -5.97
N GLY A 472 -2.88 -19.48 -4.96
CA GLY A 472 -1.47 -19.09 -5.11
C GLY A 472 -0.60 -20.20 -5.71
N LEU A 473 -0.74 -21.43 -5.21
CA LEU A 473 -0.07 -22.61 -5.78
C LEU A 473 -0.48 -22.86 -7.23
N TYR A 474 -1.78 -22.74 -7.55
CA TYR A 474 -2.25 -22.87 -8.91
C TYR A 474 -1.62 -21.82 -9.85
N LEU A 475 -1.56 -20.54 -9.44
CA LEU A 475 -0.91 -19.49 -10.24
C LEU A 475 0.58 -19.78 -10.47
N MET A 476 1.27 -20.34 -9.50
CA MET A 476 2.70 -20.64 -9.56
C MET A 476 3.02 -21.87 -10.42
N LEU A 477 2.21 -22.92 -10.30
CA LEU A 477 2.53 -24.27 -10.80
C LEU A 477 1.80 -24.64 -12.09
N ASN A 478 0.93 -23.76 -12.61
CA ASN A 478 0.27 -24.03 -13.87
C ASN A 478 1.12 -23.65 -15.09
N SER A 479 1.01 -24.42 -16.17
CA SER A 479 1.59 -24.14 -17.47
C SER A 479 0.53 -24.33 -18.58
N LEU A 480 0.73 -23.62 -19.71
CA LEU A 480 -0.10 -23.77 -20.90
C LEU A 480 0.76 -24.18 -22.09
N GLU A 481 0.34 -25.19 -22.80
CA GLU A 481 0.98 -25.66 -24.03
C GLU A 481 -0.01 -25.47 -25.19
N VAL A 482 0.46 -24.81 -26.25
CA VAL A 482 -0.35 -24.57 -27.47
C VAL A 482 0.41 -25.10 -28.66
N SER A 483 -0.22 -25.99 -29.42
CA SER A 483 0.36 -26.61 -30.61
C SER A 483 -0.64 -26.62 -31.76
N LYS A 484 -0.12 -26.75 -32.99
CA LYS A 484 -0.90 -27.01 -34.17
C LYS A 484 -0.52 -28.36 -34.74
N GLU A 485 -1.46 -29.29 -34.81
CA GLU A 485 -1.29 -30.64 -35.35
C GLU A 485 -2.41 -30.97 -36.35
N ALA A 486 -2.04 -31.37 -37.55
CA ALA A 486 -2.99 -31.74 -38.62
C ALA A 486 -4.13 -30.75 -38.79
N GLY A 487 -3.84 -29.43 -38.74
CA GLY A 487 -4.85 -28.39 -38.89
C GLY A 487 -5.66 -28.08 -37.62
N ASN A 488 -5.46 -28.81 -36.53
CA ASN A 488 -6.09 -28.55 -35.24
C ASN A 488 -5.17 -27.75 -34.32
N ILE A 489 -5.71 -26.68 -33.77
CA ILE A 489 -5.08 -25.90 -32.70
C ILE A 489 -5.45 -26.59 -31.38
N LYS A 490 -4.47 -27.07 -30.65
CA LYS A 490 -4.64 -27.72 -29.35
C LYS A 490 -4.05 -26.86 -28.24
N ALA A 491 -4.81 -26.62 -27.19
CA ALA A 491 -4.35 -25.96 -25.96
C ALA A 491 -4.51 -26.91 -24.79
N VAL A 492 -3.42 -27.23 -24.13
CA VAL A 492 -3.37 -28.13 -22.98
C VAL A 492 -2.83 -27.39 -21.77
N ARG A 493 -3.67 -27.25 -20.76
CA ARG A 493 -3.26 -26.66 -19.47
C ARG A 493 -2.81 -27.78 -18.54
N ARG A 494 -1.66 -27.60 -17.91
CA ARG A 494 -1.09 -28.57 -16.98
C ARG A 494 -0.88 -27.94 -15.59
N LEU A 495 -1.05 -28.72 -14.57
CA LEU A 495 -0.68 -28.40 -13.19
C LEU A 495 0.36 -29.42 -12.74
N LEU A 496 1.56 -28.97 -12.36
CA LEU A 496 2.70 -29.86 -12.04
C LEU A 496 2.99 -30.90 -13.15
N GLY A 497 2.80 -30.51 -14.41
CA GLY A 497 2.97 -31.42 -15.57
C GLY A 497 1.76 -32.31 -15.90
N LEU A 498 0.79 -32.45 -14.99
CA LEU A 498 -0.43 -33.24 -15.25
C LEU A 498 -1.47 -32.42 -16.02
N PRO A 499 -2.08 -32.93 -17.09
CA PRO A 499 -3.05 -32.21 -17.88
C PRO A 499 -4.39 -32.09 -17.12
N ILE A 500 -4.80 -30.82 -16.83
CA ILE A 500 -6.06 -30.52 -16.15
C ILE A 500 -7.15 -30.02 -17.11
N SER A 501 -6.76 -29.53 -18.29
CA SER A 501 -7.71 -29.09 -19.32
C SER A 501 -7.11 -29.31 -20.70
N ARG A 502 -7.93 -29.79 -21.64
CA ARG A 502 -7.57 -29.93 -23.05
C ARG A 502 -8.68 -29.32 -23.89
N LYS A 503 -8.33 -28.37 -24.74
CA LYS A 503 -9.26 -27.77 -25.72
C LYS A 503 -8.62 -27.83 -27.09
N GLN A 504 -9.47 -27.97 -28.11
CA GLN A 504 -9.02 -28.01 -29.50
C GLN A 504 -10.00 -27.29 -30.41
N MET A 505 -9.48 -26.72 -31.50
CA MET A 505 -10.25 -26.01 -32.54
C MET A 505 -9.59 -26.30 -33.88
N HIS A 506 -10.41 -26.56 -34.90
CA HIS A 506 -9.86 -26.68 -36.25
C HIS A 506 -9.56 -25.28 -36.83
N GLN A 507 -8.41 -25.11 -37.48
CA GLN A 507 -7.95 -23.80 -38.00
C GLN A 507 -8.95 -23.14 -38.96
N ASN A 508 -9.73 -23.93 -39.75
CA ASN A 508 -10.74 -23.43 -40.69
C ASN A 508 -11.95 -22.80 -39.98
N ASN A 509 -12.15 -23.12 -38.70
CA ASN A 509 -13.21 -22.55 -37.88
C ASN A 509 -12.78 -21.26 -37.19
N PHE A 510 -11.48 -20.95 -37.22
CA PHE A 510 -10.95 -19.72 -36.58
C PHE A 510 -11.58 -18.48 -37.23
N GLU A 511 -12.04 -17.57 -36.41
CA GLU A 511 -12.63 -16.29 -36.81
C GLU A 511 -11.68 -15.13 -36.47
N ARG A 512 -11.37 -14.97 -35.19
CA ARG A 512 -10.53 -13.86 -34.69
C ARG A 512 -9.83 -14.18 -33.38
N PHE A 513 -8.85 -13.36 -33.04
CA PHE A 513 -8.29 -13.29 -31.70
C PHE A 513 -9.09 -12.33 -30.85
N GLU A 514 -9.21 -12.64 -29.56
CA GLU A 514 -9.79 -11.77 -28.54
C GLU A 514 -8.82 -11.58 -27.38
N LYS A 515 -8.58 -10.32 -27.03
CA LYS A 515 -7.80 -9.93 -25.84
C LYS A 515 -8.73 -9.91 -24.62
N ASN A 516 -8.40 -10.66 -23.58
CA ASN A 516 -9.17 -10.67 -22.34
C ASN A 516 -8.27 -10.20 -21.18
N SER A 517 -8.71 -9.20 -20.45
CA SER A 517 -8.06 -8.80 -19.20
C SER A 517 -8.24 -9.89 -18.15
N THR A 518 -7.15 -10.49 -17.67
CA THR A 518 -7.19 -11.64 -16.73
C THR A 518 -6.88 -11.25 -15.31
N LEU A 519 -5.94 -10.35 -15.11
CA LEU A 519 -5.50 -9.91 -13.80
C LEU A 519 -5.17 -8.43 -13.86
N LYS A 520 -5.76 -7.64 -12.97
CA LYS A 520 -5.39 -6.25 -12.75
C LYS A 520 -4.56 -6.20 -11.47
N THR A 521 -3.27 -5.93 -11.59
CA THR A 521 -2.39 -5.76 -10.43
C THR A 521 -2.18 -4.28 -10.20
N GLN A 522 -2.50 -3.83 -8.99
CA GLN A 522 -2.19 -2.49 -8.54
C GLN A 522 -1.05 -2.58 -7.52
N SER A 523 0.08 -1.98 -7.83
CA SER A 523 1.21 -1.90 -6.93
C SER A 523 1.80 -0.50 -6.96
N GLY A 524 1.75 0.22 -5.83
CA GLY A 524 2.32 1.56 -5.71
C GLY A 524 1.72 2.61 -6.64
N GLY A 525 0.41 2.53 -6.94
CA GLY A 525 -0.28 3.41 -7.89
C GLY A 525 -0.24 2.95 -9.35
N LYS A 526 0.40 1.82 -9.64
CA LYS A 526 0.50 1.25 -10.98
C LYS A 526 -0.62 0.27 -11.24
N HIS A 527 -1.25 0.44 -12.37
CA HIS A 527 -2.20 -0.50 -12.93
C HIS A 527 -1.54 -1.27 -14.06
N ILE A 528 -1.06 -2.48 -13.77
CA ILE A 528 -0.60 -3.41 -14.80
C ILE A 528 -1.74 -4.34 -15.14
N ILE A 529 -2.25 -4.20 -16.37
CA ILE A 529 -3.29 -5.08 -16.90
C ILE A 529 -2.58 -6.26 -17.55
N HIS A 530 -2.86 -7.44 -17.06
CA HIS A 530 -2.40 -8.67 -17.69
C HIS A 530 -3.46 -9.16 -18.67
N TYR A 531 -3.02 -9.49 -19.88
CA TYR A 531 -3.89 -9.99 -20.92
C TYR A 531 -3.68 -11.48 -21.18
N SER A 532 -4.78 -12.16 -21.48
CA SER A 532 -4.80 -13.44 -22.17
C SER A 532 -5.35 -13.28 -23.57
N ILE A 533 -4.88 -14.11 -24.48
CA ILE A 533 -5.32 -14.14 -25.86
C ILE A 533 -6.09 -15.43 -26.09
N SER A 534 -7.30 -15.29 -26.54
CA SER A 534 -8.17 -16.41 -26.94
C SER A 534 -8.36 -16.41 -28.45
N ALA A 535 -8.30 -17.59 -29.06
CA ALA A 535 -8.79 -17.80 -30.42
C ALA A 535 -10.29 -18.12 -30.36
N LEU A 536 -11.10 -17.40 -31.13
CA LEU A 536 -12.53 -17.62 -31.28
C LEU A 536 -12.80 -18.36 -32.58
N ASP A 537 -13.79 -19.27 -32.52
CA ASP A 537 -14.38 -19.85 -33.72
C ASP A 537 -15.68 -19.12 -34.11
N ARG A 538 -16.18 -19.43 -35.32
CA ARG A 538 -17.42 -18.87 -35.85
C ARG A 538 -18.67 -19.22 -35.03
N GLN A 539 -18.59 -20.15 -34.11
CA GLN A 539 -19.67 -20.58 -33.21
C GLN A 539 -19.54 -19.90 -31.82
N GLY A 540 -18.52 -19.06 -31.61
CA GLY A 540 -18.28 -18.36 -30.35
C GLY A 540 -17.50 -19.17 -29.29
N ASN A 541 -17.00 -20.39 -29.61
CA ASN A 541 -16.19 -21.15 -28.69
C ASN A 541 -14.79 -20.50 -28.56
N LYS A 542 -14.27 -20.49 -27.35
CA LYS A 542 -12.99 -19.83 -26.99
C LYS A 542 -11.95 -20.84 -26.57
N ILE A 543 -10.75 -20.71 -27.15
CA ILE A 543 -9.55 -21.43 -26.72
C ILE A 543 -8.49 -20.41 -26.33
N VAL A 544 -7.99 -20.47 -25.09
CA VAL A 544 -6.86 -19.64 -24.65
C VAL A 544 -5.59 -20.14 -25.34
N VAL A 545 -4.99 -19.28 -26.16
CA VAL A 545 -3.77 -19.58 -26.93
C VAL A 545 -2.57 -18.77 -26.44
N GLY A 546 -2.78 -17.84 -25.52
CA GLY A 546 -1.71 -17.05 -24.89
C GLY A 546 -2.15 -16.45 -23.57
N GLU A 547 -1.21 -16.27 -22.65
CA GLU A 547 -1.49 -15.64 -21.35
C GLU A 547 -0.22 -15.09 -20.70
N GLY A 548 -0.40 -14.09 -19.80
CA GLY A 548 0.69 -13.50 -19.04
C GLY A 548 1.30 -12.25 -19.65
N PHE A 549 0.69 -11.66 -20.68
CA PHE A 549 1.18 -10.45 -21.34
C PHE A 549 0.83 -9.19 -20.56
N LYS A 550 1.82 -8.30 -20.36
CA LYS A 550 1.69 -7.07 -19.58
C LYS A 550 1.42 -5.87 -20.49
N GLY A 551 0.24 -5.32 -20.39
CA GLY A 551 -0.16 -4.18 -21.21
C GLY A 551 -0.64 -4.57 -22.62
N GLU A 552 -1.25 -3.59 -23.29
CA GLU A 552 -1.92 -3.81 -24.58
C GLU A 552 -0.93 -4.03 -25.72
N ASN A 553 0.22 -3.31 -25.71
CA ASN A 553 1.21 -3.42 -26.79
C ASN A 553 1.89 -4.79 -26.83
N GLU A 554 2.23 -5.34 -25.64
CA GLU A 554 2.77 -6.71 -25.53
C GLU A 554 1.73 -7.74 -25.96
N ALA A 555 0.44 -7.55 -25.62
CA ALA A 555 -0.64 -8.42 -26.08
C ALA A 555 -0.82 -8.37 -27.61
N LYS A 556 -0.74 -7.18 -28.23
CA LYS A 556 -0.76 -7.02 -29.69
C LYS A 556 0.47 -7.69 -30.35
N ALA A 557 1.66 -7.52 -29.78
CA ALA A 557 2.87 -8.20 -30.24
C ALA A 557 2.73 -9.73 -30.14
N ALA A 558 2.17 -10.22 -29.04
CA ALA A 558 1.91 -11.64 -28.83
C ALA A 558 0.91 -12.21 -29.83
N ILE A 559 -0.15 -11.47 -30.19
CA ILE A 559 -1.09 -11.89 -31.24
C ILE A 559 -0.36 -12.11 -32.55
N ARG A 560 0.54 -11.20 -32.95
CA ARG A 560 1.35 -11.36 -34.21
C ARG A 560 2.22 -12.61 -34.16
N VAL A 561 2.89 -12.87 -33.03
CA VAL A 561 3.72 -14.06 -32.84
C VAL A 561 2.86 -15.34 -32.88
N ILE A 562 1.76 -15.38 -32.16
CA ILE A 562 0.85 -16.53 -32.07
C ILE A 562 0.22 -16.80 -33.44
N ALA A 563 -0.25 -15.76 -34.14
CA ALA A 563 -0.81 -15.87 -35.48
C ALA A 563 0.19 -16.49 -36.46
N ARG A 564 1.43 -16.02 -36.47
CA ARG A 564 2.51 -16.56 -37.31
C ARG A 564 2.82 -18.02 -36.97
N GLU A 565 2.96 -18.38 -35.71
CA GLU A 565 3.31 -19.74 -35.30
C GLU A 565 2.15 -20.74 -35.54
N LEU A 566 0.91 -20.31 -35.43
CA LEU A 566 -0.26 -21.13 -35.73
C LEU A 566 -0.68 -21.06 -37.21
N GLY A 567 -0.05 -20.19 -38.04
CA GLY A 567 -0.42 -19.97 -39.45
C GLY A 567 -1.85 -19.51 -39.59
N LEU A 568 -2.29 -18.59 -38.72
CA LEU A 568 -3.59 -17.93 -38.73
C LEU A 568 -3.47 -16.52 -39.28
N ARG A 569 -4.58 -15.93 -39.71
CA ARG A 569 -4.59 -14.52 -40.11
C ARG A 569 -4.65 -13.64 -38.87
N GLU A 570 -3.86 -12.56 -38.89
CA GLU A 570 -4.07 -11.48 -37.92
C GLU A 570 -5.47 -10.90 -38.23
N SER A 571 -6.34 -10.86 -37.22
CA SER A 571 -7.63 -10.18 -37.36
C SER A 571 -7.34 -8.68 -37.43
N PRO A 572 -7.89 -7.92 -38.38
CA PRO A 572 -7.95 -6.47 -38.25
C PRO A 572 -8.74 -6.13 -36.98
N GLU A 573 -8.23 -5.18 -36.21
CA GLU A 573 -8.92 -4.62 -35.04
C GLU A 573 -10.25 -4.00 -35.39
#